data_c71a4a92bbeb82cb3f5b2facc475e577
#
_entry.id   c71a4a92bbeb82cb3f5b2facc475e577
#
_cell.length_a   1.000
_cell.length_b   1.000
_cell.length_c   1.000
_cell.angle_alpha   90.00
_cell.angle_beta   90.00
_cell.angle_gamma   90.00
#
_symmetry.space_group_name_H-M   'P 1'
#
loop_
_entity.id
_entity.type
_entity.pdbx_description
1 polymer ?
#
loop_
_entity_poly.entity_id
_entity_poly.type
_entity_poly.pdbx_seq_one_letter_code
_entity_poly.pdbx_strand_id
1 'polypeptide(L)'
;MTAPATRPDWLRIRADFPVLTRQVHGKPLVYLDSANTSQKPQSVVRAMDEFYREHNANVSRAVHTLGSEATEAYEGARGNIAAFLNVPADELVLTSGTTFALNLVAYGWGMTRLKAGDTILLTVMEHHANIVPWQLVAERTGASIRVVGITPTGELDLDDLHAKMTPDVKALAFTHVSNVLGTVNPVAAICREARKRGIVTVVDGSQATPHRAVDIPALGCDFYAFTGHKMLGPTGTGGLWARRQHLREMPPFLGGGEMIREVRFDKTIYSDPPHKFEAGTPNIAGVIGLGAAVDYLRGIGMADIEAREQALLKLAEERLSAIPGLRIVGTAPGKAAVISFLVDGAHAHDLATLLDLEGVAVRSGHHCAHPLMAHLGVPATCRASLAFYNTHAEIERLGDAIEKSRKLLA
;
A
#
# COMPACT_ATOMS: atom_id res chain seq x y z
N MET A 1 -36.65 -1.20 11.66
CA MET A 1 -35.89 -2.40 12.04
C MET A 1 -35.12 -2.84 10.80
N THR A 2 -33.86 -2.50 10.70
CA THR A 2 -32.97 -2.98 9.62
C THR A 2 -32.71 -4.47 9.85
N ALA A 3 -32.93 -5.30 8.85
CA ALA A 3 -32.58 -6.73 8.91
C ALA A 3 -31.10 -6.86 9.37
N PRO A 4 -30.75 -7.87 10.19
CA PRO A 4 -29.38 -8.08 10.58
C PRO A 4 -28.57 -8.30 9.30
N ALA A 5 -27.49 -7.55 9.14
CA ALA A 5 -26.58 -7.70 8.01
C ALA A 5 -26.10 -9.17 7.99
N THR A 6 -26.41 -9.88 6.94
CA THR A 6 -25.96 -11.28 6.77
C THR A 6 -24.44 -11.26 6.67
N ARG A 7 -23.75 -12.07 7.49
CA ARG A 7 -22.30 -12.18 7.45
C ARG A 7 -21.84 -12.60 6.03
N PRO A 8 -20.73 -12.04 5.53
CA PRO A 8 -20.22 -12.38 4.19
C PRO A 8 -19.96 -13.90 4.05
N ASP A 9 -20.38 -14.47 2.94
CA ASP A 9 -20.02 -15.85 2.56
C ASP A 9 -18.63 -15.84 1.92
N TRP A 10 -17.62 -16.13 2.71
CA TRP A 10 -16.21 -16.06 2.30
C TRP A 10 -15.83 -17.07 1.21
N LEU A 11 -16.50 -18.21 1.13
CA LEU A 11 -16.25 -19.20 0.07
C LEU A 11 -16.82 -18.72 -1.27
N ARG A 12 -18.00 -18.13 -1.26
CA ARG A 12 -18.58 -17.47 -2.43
C ARG A 12 -17.72 -16.31 -2.91
N ILE A 13 -17.27 -15.45 -1.99
CA ILE A 13 -16.38 -14.33 -2.30
C ILE A 13 -15.06 -14.81 -2.90
N ARG A 14 -14.47 -15.89 -2.35
CA ARG A 14 -13.24 -16.48 -2.89
C ARG A 14 -13.42 -16.96 -4.33
N ALA A 15 -14.58 -17.47 -4.70
CA ALA A 15 -14.88 -17.93 -6.05
C ALA A 15 -14.83 -16.82 -7.11
N ASP A 16 -14.92 -15.56 -6.71
CA ASP A 16 -14.77 -14.40 -7.60
C ASP A 16 -13.32 -14.19 -8.07
N PHE A 17 -12.34 -14.90 -7.50
CA PHE A 17 -10.91 -14.76 -7.80
C PHE A 17 -10.40 -15.94 -8.65
N PRO A 18 -10.38 -15.85 -10.00
CA PRO A 18 -10.09 -16.99 -10.87
C PRO A 18 -8.73 -17.65 -10.63
N VAL A 19 -7.71 -16.85 -10.29
CA VAL A 19 -6.35 -17.37 -10.04
C VAL A 19 -6.31 -18.35 -8.87
N LEU A 20 -7.17 -18.20 -7.87
CA LEU A 20 -7.20 -19.04 -6.67
C LEU A 20 -7.71 -20.47 -6.93
N THR A 21 -8.19 -20.76 -8.14
CA THR A 21 -8.60 -22.12 -8.55
C THR A 21 -7.48 -22.91 -9.22
N ARG A 22 -6.31 -22.27 -9.44
CA ARG A 22 -5.18 -22.92 -10.13
C ARG A 22 -4.52 -24.01 -9.29
N GLN A 23 -3.83 -24.90 -9.99
CA GLN A 23 -2.87 -25.82 -9.41
C GLN A 23 -1.44 -25.38 -9.71
N VAL A 24 -0.55 -25.59 -8.75
CA VAL A 24 0.90 -25.37 -8.84
C VAL A 24 1.58 -26.67 -8.42
N HIS A 25 2.46 -27.21 -9.26
CA HIS A 25 3.09 -28.53 -9.06
C HIS A 25 2.09 -29.67 -8.78
N GLY A 26 0.92 -29.63 -9.43
CA GLY A 26 -0.17 -30.63 -9.24
C GLY A 26 -0.95 -30.50 -7.92
N LYS A 27 -0.73 -29.43 -7.16
CA LYS A 27 -1.41 -29.14 -5.88
C LYS A 27 -2.27 -27.89 -5.99
N PRO A 28 -3.40 -27.79 -5.29
CA PRO A 28 -4.17 -26.55 -5.25
C PRO A 28 -3.30 -25.38 -4.75
N LEU A 29 -3.39 -24.23 -5.42
CA LEU A 29 -2.65 -23.03 -5.01
C LEU A 29 -3.09 -22.54 -3.63
N VAL A 30 -2.11 -22.29 -2.76
CA VAL A 30 -2.25 -21.52 -1.52
C VAL A 30 -1.50 -20.19 -1.70
N TYR A 31 -2.24 -19.11 -1.96
CA TYR A 31 -1.63 -17.81 -2.24
C TYR A 31 -1.56 -16.96 -0.97
N LEU A 32 -0.36 -16.80 -0.43
CA LEU A 32 -0.05 -16.07 0.82
C LEU A 32 0.98 -14.95 0.59
N ASP A 33 0.90 -14.28 -0.55
CA ASP A 33 1.78 -13.14 -0.87
C ASP A 33 0.99 -11.85 -1.19
N SER A 34 -0.13 -11.64 -0.51
CA SER A 34 -1.04 -10.51 -0.75
C SER A 34 -0.41 -9.15 -0.41
N ALA A 35 0.54 -9.08 0.54
CA ALA A 35 1.28 -7.85 0.84
C ALA A 35 2.23 -7.41 -0.28
N ASN A 36 2.55 -8.30 -1.23
CA ASN A 36 3.30 -7.98 -2.45
C ASN A 36 2.34 -7.50 -3.55
N THR A 37 1.33 -8.31 -3.87
CA THR A 37 0.19 -7.94 -4.73
C THR A 37 -1.02 -8.79 -4.37
N SER A 38 -2.22 -8.21 -4.31
CA SER A 38 -3.45 -8.98 -4.11
C SER A 38 -3.90 -9.65 -5.40
N GLN A 39 -4.73 -10.70 -5.32
CA GLN A 39 -5.43 -11.25 -6.47
C GLN A 39 -6.56 -10.33 -6.92
N LYS A 40 -7.05 -10.49 -8.15
CA LYS A 40 -8.05 -9.62 -8.77
C LYS A 40 -9.37 -10.38 -8.89
N PRO A 41 -10.49 -9.81 -8.43
CA PRO A 41 -11.80 -10.40 -8.67
C PRO A 41 -12.20 -10.25 -10.13
N GLN A 42 -13.06 -11.15 -10.60
CA GLN A 42 -13.55 -11.15 -11.99
C GLN A 42 -14.20 -9.83 -12.39
N SER A 43 -14.82 -9.11 -11.46
CA SER A 43 -15.42 -7.79 -11.72
C SER A 43 -14.40 -6.75 -12.19
N VAL A 44 -13.20 -6.74 -11.59
CA VAL A 44 -12.10 -5.84 -11.99
C VAL A 44 -11.58 -6.19 -13.37
N VAL A 45 -11.36 -7.50 -13.63
CA VAL A 45 -10.91 -7.96 -14.95
C VAL A 45 -11.91 -7.59 -16.02
N ARG A 46 -13.22 -7.79 -15.74
CA ARG A 46 -14.32 -7.47 -16.66
C ARG A 46 -14.41 -5.97 -16.95
N ALA A 47 -14.31 -5.11 -15.94
CA ALA A 47 -14.39 -3.67 -16.14
C ALA A 47 -13.30 -3.15 -17.09
N MET A 48 -12.08 -3.71 -17.02
CA MET A 48 -11.00 -3.36 -17.94
C MET A 48 -11.22 -3.93 -19.36
N ASP A 49 -11.69 -5.18 -19.47
CA ASP A 49 -11.99 -5.83 -20.75
C ASP A 49 -13.10 -5.10 -21.49
N GLU A 50 -14.19 -4.75 -20.80
CA GLU A 50 -15.33 -3.99 -21.31
C GLU A 50 -14.91 -2.60 -21.83
N PHE A 51 -14.10 -1.87 -21.05
CA PHE A 51 -13.58 -0.58 -21.50
C PHE A 51 -12.85 -0.71 -22.83
N TYR A 52 -11.93 -1.65 -22.97
CA TYR A 52 -11.17 -1.82 -24.21
C TYR A 52 -12.01 -2.31 -25.39
N ARG A 53 -13.03 -3.10 -25.16
CA ARG A 53 -13.88 -3.63 -26.23
C ARG A 53 -14.93 -2.64 -26.71
N GLU A 54 -15.48 -1.83 -25.81
CA GLU A 54 -16.72 -1.10 -26.09
C GLU A 54 -16.55 0.42 -25.99
N HIS A 55 -15.64 0.93 -25.14
CA HIS A 55 -15.55 2.35 -24.77
C HIS A 55 -14.18 2.97 -24.96
N ASN A 56 -13.22 2.28 -25.62
CA ASN A 56 -11.84 2.74 -25.71
C ASN A 56 -11.71 4.06 -26.46
N ALA A 57 -11.44 5.13 -25.72
CA ALA A 57 -11.08 6.45 -26.22
C ALA A 57 -10.19 7.18 -25.21
N ASN A 58 -9.55 8.27 -25.66
CA ASN A 58 -8.83 9.16 -24.74
C ASN A 58 -9.83 10.03 -23.95
N VAL A 59 -9.40 10.49 -22.78
CA VAL A 59 -10.21 11.30 -21.84
C VAL A 59 -10.00 12.81 -22.06
N SER A 60 -10.82 13.61 -21.41
CA SER A 60 -10.72 15.06 -21.18
C SER A 60 -11.06 15.98 -22.36
N ARG A 61 -10.49 15.83 -23.55
CA ARG A 61 -10.61 16.81 -24.66
C ARG A 61 -11.38 16.30 -25.87
N ALA A 62 -11.94 15.11 -25.80
CA ALA A 62 -12.70 14.54 -26.90
C ALA A 62 -14.13 15.05 -26.91
N VAL A 63 -14.60 15.51 -28.08
CA VAL A 63 -15.98 16.02 -28.28
C VAL A 63 -16.92 14.97 -28.90
N HIS A 64 -16.46 13.72 -29.04
CA HIS A 64 -17.25 12.60 -29.55
C HIS A 64 -17.72 11.69 -28.42
N THR A 65 -18.79 10.92 -28.64
CA THR A 65 -19.46 10.09 -27.64
C THR A 65 -18.49 9.20 -26.84
N LEU A 66 -17.64 8.43 -27.53
CA LEU A 66 -16.67 7.52 -26.85
C LEU A 66 -15.73 8.26 -25.91
N GLY A 67 -15.25 9.46 -26.29
CA GLY A 67 -14.38 10.25 -25.44
C GLY A 67 -15.11 10.82 -24.21
N SER A 68 -16.38 11.17 -24.35
CA SER A 68 -17.23 11.57 -23.22
C SER A 68 -17.48 10.42 -22.26
N GLU A 69 -17.81 9.24 -22.76
CA GLU A 69 -18.01 8.01 -21.99
C GLU A 69 -16.73 7.61 -21.24
N ALA A 70 -15.58 7.61 -21.92
CA ALA A 70 -14.29 7.33 -21.31
C ALA A 70 -13.94 8.33 -20.19
N THR A 71 -14.22 9.62 -20.40
CA THR A 71 -13.98 10.67 -19.41
C THR A 71 -14.90 10.49 -18.19
N GLU A 72 -16.17 10.21 -18.41
CA GLU A 72 -17.14 9.96 -17.34
C GLU A 72 -16.76 8.73 -16.51
N ALA A 73 -16.36 7.63 -17.14
CA ALA A 73 -15.92 6.42 -16.46
C ALA A 73 -14.63 6.65 -15.66
N TYR A 74 -13.66 7.39 -16.22
CA TYR A 74 -12.39 7.71 -15.57
C TYR A 74 -12.57 8.63 -14.35
N GLU A 75 -13.30 9.73 -14.50
CA GLU A 75 -13.57 10.66 -13.40
C GLU A 75 -14.56 10.07 -12.37
N GLY A 76 -15.49 9.23 -12.80
CA GLY A 76 -16.34 8.44 -11.91
C GLY A 76 -15.52 7.50 -11.03
N ALA A 77 -14.52 6.83 -11.59
CA ALA A 77 -13.58 6.00 -10.81
C ALA A 77 -12.76 6.84 -9.81
N ARG A 78 -12.28 8.05 -10.21
CA ARG A 78 -11.65 9.00 -9.27
C ARG A 78 -12.58 9.33 -8.11
N GLY A 79 -13.84 9.64 -8.39
CA GLY A 79 -14.87 9.94 -7.39
C GLY A 79 -15.08 8.78 -6.43
N ASN A 80 -15.17 7.55 -6.93
CA ASN A 80 -15.32 6.34 -6.11
C ASN A 80 -14.13 6.11 -5.18
N ILE A 81 -12.90 6.27 -5.71
CA ILE A 81 -11.67 6.13 -4.92
C ILE A 81 -11.60 7.22 -3.85
N ALA A 82 -11.91 8.46 -4.19
CA ALA A 82 -11.94 9.57 -3.24
C ALA A 82 -12.96 9.35 -2.12
N ALA A 83 -14.17 8.90 -2.47
CA ALA A 83 -15.21 8.57 -1.49
C ALA A 83 -14.82 7.39 -0.58
N PHE A 84 -14.08 6.40 -1.08
CA PHE A 84 -13.56 5.28 -0.29
C PHE A 84 -12.58 5.74 0.79
N LEU A 85 -11.83 6.81 0.53
CA LEU A 85 -10.85 7.40 1.44
C LEU A 85 -11.43 8.60 2.23
N ASN A 86 -12.72 8.91 2.05
CA ASN A 86 -13.44 10.04 2.63
C ASN A 86 -12.81 11.41 2.31
N VAL A 87 -12.39 11.63 1.06
CA VAL A 87 -11.73 12.86 0.62
C VAL A 87 -12.41 13.48 -0.60
N PRO A 88 -12.24 14.79 -0.87
CA PRO A 88 -12.66 15.42 -2.11
C PRO A 88 -11.88 14.86 -3.33
N ALA A 89 -12.57 14.61 -4.44
CA ALA A 89 -11.94 14.09 -5.66
C ALA A 89 -10.89 15.07 -6.25
N ASP A 90 -11.07 16.35 -6.07
CA ASP A 90 -10.12 17.40 -6.52
C ASP A 90 -8.86 17.55 -5.64
N GLU A 91 -8.77 16.77 -4.57
CA GLU A 91 -7.57 16.62 -3.73
C GLU A 91 -6.88 15.26 -3.93
N LEU A 92 -7.40 14.43 -4.85
CA LEU A 92 -6.87 13.11 -5.18
C LEU A 92 -6.16 13.14 -6.54
N VAL A 93 -4.84 13.03 -6.52
CA VAL A 93 -3.99 12.87 -7.71
C VAL A 93 -3.87 11.38 -8.02
N LEU A 94 -4.27 10.96 -9.22
CA LEU A 94 -4.09 9.59 -9.70
C LEU A 94 -2.64 9.39 -10.17
N THR A 95 -2.04 8.27 -9.77
CA THR A 95 -0.63 7.96 -10.03
C THR A 95 -0.47 6.51 -10.47
N SER A 96 0.72 6.15 -10.91
CA SER A 96 1.04 4.74 -11.23
C SER A 96 1.25 3.86 -9.99
N GLY A 97 1.11 4.40 -8.78
CA GLY A 97 1.26 3.71 -7.50
C GLY A 97 2.00 4.53 -6.45
N THR A 98 2.13 3.97 -5.26
CA THR A 98 2.73 4.64 -4.10
C THR A 98 4.15 5.14 -4.37
N THR A 99 4.98 4.40 -5.09
CA THR A 99 6.35 4.85 -5.40
C THR A 99 6.34 6.17 -6.16
N PHE A 100 5.46 6.32 -7.17
CA PHE A 100 5.31 7.58 -7.90
C PHE A 100 4.77 8.68 -6.97
N ALA A 101 3.74 8.37 -6.18
CA ALA A 101 3.13 9.31 -5.24
C ALA A 101 4.13 9.87 -4.23
N LEU A 102 4.96 9.02 -3.63
CA LEU A 102 6.00 9.44 -2.67
C LEU A 102 7.11 10.26 -3.34
N ASN A 103 7.52 9.91 -4.57
CA ASN A 103 8.44 10.73 -5.36
C ASN A 103 7.83 12.11 -5.69
N LEU A 104 6.55 12.18 -6.05
CA LEU A 104 5.86 13.44 -6.29
C LEU A 104 5.92 14.34 -5.06
N VAL A 105 5.67 13.80 -3.86
CA VAL A 105 5.80 14.57 -2.61
C VAL A 105 7.25 14.98 -2.35
N ALA A 106 8.19 14.05 -2.46
CA ALA A 106 9.59 14.33 -2.19
C ALA A 106 10.14 15.41 -3.11
N TYR A 107 9.89 15.33 -4.40
CA TYR A 107 10.38 16.31 -5.37
C TYR A 107 9.52 17.58 -5.42
N GLY A 108 8.20 17.48 -5.39
CA GLY A 108 7.30 18.64 -5.47
C GLY A 108 7.31 19.48 -4.19
N TRP A 109 7.24 18.83 -3.03
CA TRP A 109 7.26 19.51 -1.73
C TRP A 109 8.69 19.57 -1.16
N GLY A 110 9.37 18.43 -1.03
CA GLY A 110 10.66 18.32 -0.35
C GLY A 110 11.74 19.20 -0.98
N MET A 111 11.95 19.08 -2.28
CA MET A 111 12.95 19.87 -3.03
C MET A 111 12.71 21.38 -2.97
N THR A 112 11.47 21.81 -2.74
CA THR A 112 11.11 23.24 -2.73
C THR A 112 11.06 23.86 -1.33
N ARG A 113 11.03 23.03 -0.29
CA ARG A 113 10.83 23.46 1.09
C ARG A 113 12.01 23.14 2.02
N LEU A 114 12.77 22.11 1.71
CA LEU A 114 13.90 21.67 2.54
C LEU A 114 15.21 22.33 2.13
N LYS A 115 16.09 22.53 3.10
CA LYS A 115 17.41 23.15 2.93
C LYS A 115 18.40 22.58 3.94
N ALA A 116 19.67 22.95 3.82
CA ALA A 116 20.70 22.60 4.77
C ALA A 116 20.31 23.00 6.21
N GLY A 117 20.48 22.08 7.15
CA GLY A 117 20.07 22.21 8.55
C GLY A 117 18.67 21.72 8.87
N ASP A 118 17.84 21.43 7.86
CA ASP A 118 16.56 20.76 8.06
C ASP A 118 16.73 19.25 8.16
N THR A 119 15.81 18.59 8.86
CA THR A 119 15.81 17.13 9.05
C THR A 119 14.52 16.51 8.52
N ILE A 120 14.65 15.40 7.82
CA ILE A 120 13.58 14.50 7.43
C ILE A 120 13.58 13.33 8.41
N LEU A 121 12.48 13.12 9.11
CA LEU A 121 12.31 12.00 10.04
C LEU A 121 11.62 10.83 9.33
N LEU A 122 12.26 9.65 9.35
CA LEU A 122 11.74 8.38 8.82
C LEU A 122 11.62 7.37 9.96
N THR A 123 10.94 6.25 9.72
CA THR A 123 11.01 5.10 10.63
C THR A 123 11.87 3.99 10.04
N VAL A 124 12.40 3.13 10.90
CA VAL A 124 13.23 1.99 10.46
C VAL A 124 12.41 0.94 9.68
N MET A 125 11.08 0.96 9.80
CA MET A 125 10.19 0.00 9.13
C MET A 125 9.75 0.42 7.72
N GLU A 126 10.31 1.51 7.18
CA GLU A 126 9.87 2.03 5.88
C GLU A 126 10.23 1.10 4.71
N HIS A 127 9.31 1.02 3.76
CA HIS A 127 9.59 0.47 2.43
C HIS A 127 10.57 1.38 1.68
N HIS A 128 11.42 0.81 0.81
CA HIS A 128 12.40 1.59 0.03
C HIS A 128 11.79 2.78 -0.72
N ALA A 129 10.54 2.66 -1.16
CA ALA A 129 9.82 3.76 -1.82
C ALA A 129 9.62 4.99 -0.93
N ASN A 130 9.66 4.81 0.40
CA ASN A 130 9.57 5.90 1.37
C ASN A 130 10.92 6.21 2.06
N ILE A 131 12.02 5.72 1.51
CA ILE A 131 13.39 6.03 1.95
C ILE A 131 14.16 6.72 0.83
N VAL A 132 14.29 6.05 -0.32
CA VAL A 132 15.17 6.47 -1.42
C VAL A 132 14.84 7.86 -1.97
N PRO A 133 13.57 8.24 -2.20
CA PRO A 133 13.26 9.60 -2.65
C PRO A 133 13.73 10.67 -1.65
N TRP A 134 13.64 10.40 -0.35
CA TRP A 134 14.10 11.32 0.68
C TRP A 134 15.62 11.43 0.76
N GLN A 135 16.35 10.33 0.50
CA GLN A 135 17.81 10.36 0.35
C GLN A 135 18.22 11.26 -0.81
N LEU A 136 17.59 11.11 -1.98
CA LEU A 136 17.84 11.94 -3.16
C LEU A 136 17.53 13.43 -2.92
N VAL A 137 16.49 13.72 -2.15
CA VAL A 137 16.16 15.10 -1.74
C VAL A 137 17.19 15.63 -0.76
N ALA A 138 17.57 14.85 0.26
CA ALA A 138 18.57 15.24 1.26
C ALA A 138 19.92 15.56 0.61
N GLU A 139 20.40 14.72 -0.31
CA GLU A 139 21.62 14.96 -1.08
C GLU A 139 21.62 16.30 -1.84
N ARG A 140 20.47 16.68 -2.41
CA ARG A 140 20.34 17.90 -3.24
C ARG A 140 20.09 19.16 -2.44
N THR A 141 19.42 19.04 -1.29
CA THR A 141 19.02 20.20 -0.46
C THR A 141 19.98 20.46 0.69
N GLY A 142 20.84 19.48 1.04
CA GLY A 142 21.69 19.52 2.24
C GLY A 142 20.91 19.22 3.51
N ALA A 143 19.65 18.78 3.44
CA ALA A 143 18.91 18.29 4.59
C ALA A 143 19.50 16.96 5.09
N SER A 144 19.20 16.61 6.33
CA SER A 144 19.63 15.34 6.93
C SER A 144 18.44 14.38 7.10
N ILE A 145 18.75 13.07 7.21
CA ILE A 145 17.76 12.05 7.55
C ILE A 145 18.03 11.55 8.96
N ARG A 146 16.97 11.45 9.76
CA ARG A 146 16.99 10.85 11.10
C ARG A 146 15.97 9.73 11.14
N VAL A 147 16.28 8.62 11.83
CA VAL A 147 15.47 7.41 11.82
C VAL A 147 14.96 7.10 13.22
N VAL A 148 13.65 6.83 13.33
CA VAL A 148 12.98 6.36 14.55
C VAL A 148 13.05 4.85 14.62
N GLY A 149 13.38 4.30 15.78
CA GLY A 149 13.44 2.89 16.05
C GLY A 149 12.10 2.21 16.30
N ILE A 150 12.17 0.93 16.63
CA ILE A 150 11.04 0.09 17.02
C ILE A 150 11.31 -0.60 18.34
N THR A 151 10.26 -1.01 19.03
CA THR A 151 10.33 -1.84 20.23
C THR A 151 10.72 -3.28 19.89
N PRO A 152 11.08 -4.12 20.88
CA PRO A 152 11.34 -5.55 20.64
C PRO A 152 10.17 -6.33 20.02
N THR A 153 8.92 -5.87 20.23
CA THR A 153 7.73 -6.46 19.61
C THR A 153 7.49 -6.01 18.16
N GLY A 154 8.24 -5.00 17.70
CA GLY A 154 8.14 -4.44 16.35
C GLY A 154 7.11 -3.31 16.25
N GLU A 155 6.69 -2.71 17.35
CA GLU A 155 5.90 -1.47 17.36
C GLU A 155 6.83 -0.26 17.15
N LEU A 156 6.29 0.83 16.60
CA LEU A 156 7.04 2.09 16.54
C LEU A 156 7.36 2.58 17.97
N ASP A 157 8.63 2.90 18.21
CA ASP A 157 9.04 3.49 19.48
C ASP A 157 8.58 4.95 19.55
N LEU A 158 7.47 5.18 20.24
CA LEU A 158 6.85 6.52 20.33
C LEU A 158 7.67 7.46 21.22
N ASP A 159 8.43 6.97 22.19
CA ASP A 159 9.30 7.81 23.03
C ASP A 159 10.49 8.31 22.18
N ASP A 160 11.10 7.42 21.40
CA ASP A 160 12.16 7.76 20.44
C ASP A 160 11.63 8.75 19.38
N LEU A 161 10.43 8.51 18.86
CA LEU A 161 9.76 9.42 17.92
C LEU A 161 9.61 10.83 18.53
N HIS A 162 9.07 10.94 19.74
CA HIS A 162 8.86 12.23 20.41
C HIS A 162 10.17 12.96 20.70
N ALA A 163 11.20 12.22 21.13
CA ALA A 163 12.54 12.77 21.40
C ALA A 163 13.21 13.30 20.12
N LYS A 164 12.95 12.65 18.97
CA LYS A 164 13.52 13.00 17.67
C LYS A 164 12.76 14.10 16.92
N MET A 165 11.55 14.44 17.31
CA MET A 165 10.77 15.58 16.74
C MET A 165 11.26 16.94 17.23
N THR A 166 12.51 17.26 16.95
CA THR A 166 13.19 18.51 17.31
C THR A 166 12.86 19.66 16.33
N PRO A 167 13.15 20.93 16.62
CA PRO A 167 12.75 22.09 15.79
C PRO A 167 13.33 22.10 14.36
N ASP A 168 14.42 21.37 14.11
CA ASP A 168 15.01 21.18 12.79
C ASP A 168 14.22 20.18 11.90
N VAL A 169 13.36 19.34 12.48
CA VAL A 169 12.52 18.41 11.72
C VAL A 169 11.43 19.17 10.98
N LYS A 170 11.39 19.00 9.65
CA LYS A 170 10.39 19.65 8.77
C LYS A 170 9.42 18.65 8.14
N ALA A 171 9.85 17.40 7.96
CA ALA A 171 9.04 16.33 7.42
C ALA A 171 9.15 15.07 8.28
N LEU A 172 8.03 14.36 8.42
CA LEU A 172 7.94 13.01 8.97
C LEU A 172 7.25 12.13 7.94
N ALA A 173 8.00 11.20 7.34
CA ALA A 173 7.45 10.24 6.40
C ALA A 173 7.47 8.84 7.03
N PHE A 174 6.29 8.20 7.08
CA PHE A 174 6.14 6.92 7.77
C PHE A 174 5.01 6.07 7.21
N THR A 175 5.13 4.76 7.37
CA THR A 175 4.13 3.78 6.93
C THR A 175 2.95 3.71 7.91
N HIS A 176 1.73 3.56 7.37
CA HIS A 176 0.53 3.29 8.17
C HIS A 176 0.55 1.86 8.71
N VAL A 177 0.89 0.89 7.84
CA VAL A 177 1.01 -0.53 8.19
C VAL A 177 2.30 -1.08 7.59
N SER A 178 3.14 -1.67 8.42
CA SER A 178 4.39 -2.28 7.98
C SER A 178 4.15 -3.48 7.07
N ASN A 179 4.75 -3.48 5.90
CA ASN A 179 4.69 -4.59 4.96
C ASN A 179 5.52 -5.82 5.39
N VAL A 180 6.33 -5.69 6.42
CA VAL A 180 7.16 -6.78 6.97
C VAL A 180 6.57 -7.29 8.29
N LEU A 181 6.33 -6.39 9.24
CA LEU A 181 5.94 -6.73 10.60
C LEU A 181 4.42 -6.86 10.77
N GLY A 182 3.64 -6.26 9.85
CA GLY A 182 2.21 -6.10 10.01
C GLY A 182 1.82 -5.01 11.02
N THR A 183 2.76 -4.42 11.74
CA THR A 183 2.52 -3.37 12.72
C THR A 183 1.66 -2.26 12.16
N VAL A 184 0.61 -1.90 12.88
CA VAL A 184 -0.29 -0.78 12.55
C VAL A 184 0.13 0.42 13.38
N ASN A 185 0.64 1.46 12.74
CA ASN A 185 1.06 2.68 13.42
C ASN A 185 -0.13 3.56 13.80
N PRO A 186 -0.08 4.26 14.95
CA PRO A 186 -1.16 5.14 15.42
C PRO A 186 -1.13 6.50 14.69
N VAL A 187 -1.43 6.49 13.36
CA VAL A 187 -1.26 7.63 12.43
C VAL A 187 -1.89 8.91 12.97
N ALA A 188 -3.14 8.87 13.45
CA ALA A 188 -3.83 10.06 13.94
C ALA A 188 -3.13 10.70 15.15
N ALA A 189 -2.57 9.90 16.06
CA ALA A 189 -1.81 10.41 17.20
C ALA A 189 -0.48 11.02 16.75
N ILE A 190 0.24 10.36 15.85
CA ILE A 190 1.51 10.83 15.29
C ILE A 190 1.32 12.15 14.53
N CYS A 191 0.32 12.20 13.63
CA CYS A 191 0.03 13.41 12.85
C CYS A 191 -0.41 14.60 13.72
N ARG A 192 -1.19 14.34 14.77
CA ARG A 192 -1.58 15.39 15.74
C ARG A 192 -0.35 15.98 16.46
N GLU A 193 0.59 15.14 16.86
CA GLU A 193 1.81 15.57 17.54
C GLU A 193 2.77 16.31 16.59
N ALA A 194 2.95 15.80 15.37
CA ALA A 194 3.73 16.44 14.33
C ALA A 194 3.20 17.85 13.98
N ARG A 195 1.88 17.98 13.85
CA ARG A 195 1.22 19.26 13.56
C ARG A 195 1.47 20.32 14.62
N LYS A 196 1.45 19.97 15.92
CA LYS A 196 1.77 20.91 17.01
C LYS A 196 3.17 21.52 16.88
N ARG A 197 4.07 20.82 16.20
CA ARG A 197 5.47 21.19 16.00
C ARG A 197 5.75 21.75 14.60
N GLY A 198 4.72 21.92 13.77
CA GLY A 198 4.85 22.42 12.41
C GLY A 198 5.56 21.43 11.46
N ILE A 199 5.54 20.14 11.78
CA ILE A 199 6.14 19.07 10.96
C ILE A 199 5.10 18.57 9.97
N VAL A 200 5.45 18.56 8.68
CA VAL A 200 4.61 18.03 7.60
C VAL A 200 4.68 16.50 7.60
N THR A 201 3.52 15.85 7.48
CA THR A 201 3.41 14.40 7.57
C THR A 201 3.09 13.77 6.23
N VAL A 202 3.86 12.73 5.87
CA VAL A 202 3.69 11.92 4.65
C VAL A 202 3.46 10.48 5.04
N VAL A 203 2.29 9.94 4.72
CA VAL A 203 1.89 8.60 5.15
C VAL A 203 1.86 7.65 3.96
N ASP A 204 2.61 6.55 4.04
CA ASP A 204 2.50 5.42 3.13
C ASP A 204 1.37 4.49 3.59
N GLY A 205 0.24 4.53 2.88
CA GLY A 205 -0.96 3.75 3.14
C GLY A 205 -1.06 2.44 2.35
N SER A 206 -0.01 2.02 1.66
CA SER A 206 -0.03 0.88 0.73
C SER A 206 -0.53 -0.43 1.34
N GLN A 207 -0.30 -0.67 2.62
CA GLN A 207 -0.73 -1.86 3.34
C GLN A 207 -1.96 -1.61 4.22
N ALA A 208 -2.42 -0.36 4.33
CA ALA A 208 -3.61 -0.06 5.11
C ALA A 208 -4.88 -0.10 4.26
N THR A 209 -4.85 0.54 3.08
CA THR A 209 -6.03 0.68 2.21
C THR A 209 -6.67 -0.64 1.76
N PRO A 210 -5.94 -1.76 1.56
CA PRO A 210 -6.57 -3.03 1.19
C PRO A 210 -7.21 -3.78 2.37
N HIS A 211 -6.81 -3.48 3.63
CA HIS A 211 -7.08 -4.34 4.77
C HIS A 211 -7.98 -3.70 5.83
N ARG A 212 -8.15 -2.38 5.81
CA ARG A 212 -8.92 -1.64 6.82
C ARG A 212 -9.55 -0.37 6.27
N ALA A 213 -10.59 0.09 6.96
CA ALA A 213 -11.18 1.39 6.64
C ALA A 213 -10.17 2.52 6.89
N VAL A 214 -10.02 3.41 5.91
CA VAL A 214 -9.13 4.57 5.99
C VAL A 214 -9.96 5.83 5.81
N ASP A 215 -10.03 6.65 6.86
CA ASP A 215 -10.62 7.99 6.86
C ASP A 215 -9.48 9.01 6.96
N ILE A 216 -9.02 9.50 5.80
CA ILE A 216 -7.85 10.39 5.73
C ILE A 216 -8.05 11.68 6.53
N PRO A 217 -9.20 12.37 6.48
CA PRO A 217 -9.48 13.51 7.35
C PRO A 217 -9.29 13.21 8.85
N ALA A 218 -9.76 12.05 9.31
CA ALA A 218 -9.61 11.64 10.71
C ALA A 218 -8.15 11.31 11.07
N LEU A 219 -7.34 10.82 10.13
CA LEU A 219 -5.91 10.62 10.34
C LEU A 219 -5.15 11.93 10.52
N GLY A 220 -5.59 12.97 9.86
CA GLY A 220 -5.04 14.31 10.02
C GLY A 220 -3.67 14.53 9.38
N CYS A 221 -3.20 13.67 8.50
CA CYS A 221 -1.95 13.82 7.76
C CYS A 221 -2.00 14.95 6.72
N ASP A 222 -0.85 15.28 6.13
CA ASP A 222 -0.73 16.27 5.05
C ASP A 222 -0.71 15.62 3.68
N PHE A 223 -0.11 14.42 3.59
CA PHE A 223 -0.04 13.59 2.39
C PHE A 223 -0.34 12.13 2.74
N TYR A 224 -1.09 11.46 1.86
CA TYR A 224 -1.39 10.02 1.99
C TYR A 224 -1.27 9.33 0.63
N ALA A 225 -0.34 8.37 0.51
CA ALA A 225 -0.06 7.63 -0.71
C ALA A 225 -0.60 6.20 -0.63
N PHE A 226 -1.12 5.67 -1.75
CA PHE A 226 -1.62 4.29 -1.82
C PHE A 226 -1.41 3.68 -3.21
N THR A 227 -1.57 2.36 -3.32
CA THR A 227 -1.38 1.61 -4.56
C THR A 227 -2.53 0.66 -4.86
N GLY A 228 -2.99 0.66 -6.11
CA GLY A 228 -4.14 -0.13 -6.54
C GLY A 228 -3.88 -1.64 -6.54
N HIS A 229 -2.67 -2.07 -6.92
CA HIS A 229 -2.40 -3.51 -7.10
C HIS A 229 -2.43 -4.33 -5.80
N LYS A 230 -2.44 -3.70 -4.63
CA LYS A 230 -2.60 -4.36 -3.33
C LYS A 230 -4.05 -4.35 -2.85
N MET A 231 -4.88 -3.43 -3.37
CA MET A 231 -6.30 -3.32 -3.04
C MET A 231 -7.20 -3.82 -4.17
N LEU A 232 -6.89 -5.03 -4.68
CA LEU A 232 -7.60 -5.77 -5.72
C LEU A 232 -7.56 -5.12 -7.12
N GLY A 233 -7.02 -3.92 -7.24
CA GLY A 233 -6.93 -3.15 -8.48
C GLY A 233 -5.78 -3.57 -9.38
N PRO A 234 -5.71 -3.04 -10.61
CA PRO A 234 -4.64 -3.32 -11.56
C PRO A 234 -3.28 -2.80 -11.10
N THR A 235 -2.21 -3.38 -11.64
CA THR A 235 -0.85 -2.80 -11.56
C THR A 235 -0.79 -1.47 -12.31
N GLY A 236 0.15 -0.61 -11.93
CA GLY A 236 0.30 0.70 -12.58
C GLY A 236 -0.83 1.68 -12.25
N THR A 237 -1.48 1.51 -11.09
CA THR A 237 -2.49 2.41 -10.54
C THR A 237 -2.26 2.67 -9.06
N GLY A 238 -2.68 3.84 -8.61
CA GLY A 238 -2.62 4.28 -7.23
C GLY A 238 -2.97 5.76 -7.13
N GLY A 239 -2.68 6.36 -6.01
CA GLY A 239 -2.97 7.78 -5.82
C GLY A 239 -2.19 8.42 -4.70
N LEU A 240 -2.23 9.73 -4.73
CA LEU A 240 -1.79 10.63 -3.68
C LEU A 240 -2.95 11.53 -3.30
N TRP A 241 -3.40 11.45 -2.07
CA TRP A 241 -4.16 12.54 -1.49
C TRP A 241 -3.21 13.53 -0.80
N ALA A 242 -3.48 14.80 -0.96
CA ALA A 242 -2.76 15.84 -0.24
C ALA A 242 -3.71 16.99 0.13
N ARG A 243 -3.41 17.67 1.23
CA ARG A 243 -4.15 18.89 1.58
C ARG A 243 -4.12 19.88 0.43
N ARG A 244 -5.25 20.49 0.16
CA ARG A 244 -5.44 21.47 -0.93
C ARG A 244 -4.34 22.56 -0.95
N GLN A 245 -3.92 23.01 0.23
CA GLN A 245 -2.85 24.01 0.33
C GLN A 245 -1.56 23.51 -0.32
N HIS A 246 -1.12 22.29 0.02
CA HIS A 246 0.10 21.71 -0.56
C HIS A 246 -0.04 21.51 -2.07
N LEU A 247 -1.17 21.00 -2.55
CA LEU A 247 -1.41 20.84 -3.99
C LEU A 247 -1.34 22.17 -4.75
N ARG A 248 -1.82 23.26 -4.17
CA ARG A 248 -1.74 24.60 -4.78
C ARG A 248 -0.32 25.13 -4.81
N GLU A 249 0.42 24.99 -3.73
CA GLU A 249 1.76 25.56 -3.55
C GLU A 249 2.87 24.75 -4.26
N MET A 250 2.72 23.44 -4.36
CA MET A 250 3.72 22.58 -5.01
C MET A 250 3.81 22.87 -6.51
N PRO A 251 5.02 22.95 -7.10
CA PRO A 251 5.19 22.97 -8.54
C PRO A 251 4.79 21.62 -9.16
N PRO A 252 4.53 21.55 -10.48
CA PRO A 252 4.35 20.29 -11.17
C PRO A 252 5.59 19.41 -11.00
N PHE A 253 5.38 18.09 -10.94
CA PHE A 253 6.47 17.11 -10.88
C PHE A 253 6.92 16.66 -12.27
N LEU A 254 5.95 16.39 -13.16
CA LEU A 254 6.17 16.10 -14.57
C LEU A 254 5.55 17.19 -15.42
N GLY A 255 6.14 17.44 -16.60
CA GLY A 255 5.60 18.35 -17.60
C GLY A 255 5.16 17.61 -18.86
N GLY A 256 4.05 18.04 -19.47
CA GLY A 256 3.52 17.43 -20.68
C GLY A 256 2.15 17.98 -21.06
N GLY A 257 1.43 17.24 -21.88
CA GLY A 257 0.02 17.49 -22.17
C GLY A 257 -0.86 17.22 -20.95
N GLU A 258 -2.15 17.51 -21.04
CA GLU A 258 -3.22 17.35 -20.05
C GLU A 258 -3.10 18.23 -18.79
N MET A 259 -1.90 18.43 -18.26
CA MET A 259 -1.61 19.17 -17.03
C MET A 259 -1.50 20.70 -17.23
N ILE A 260 -1.81 21.21 -18.42
CA ILE A 260 -1.64 22.61 -18.80
C ILE A 260 -2.95 23.26 -19.27
N ARG A 261 -3.07 24.58 -19.08
CA ARG A 261 -4.12 25.42 -19.68
C ARG A 261 -3.61 26.11 -20.95
N GLU A 262 -2.38 26.65 -20.91
CA GLU A 262 -1.76 27.35 -22.01
C GLU A 262 -0.25 27.08 -22.02
N VAL A 263 0.33 26.89 -23.21
CA VAL A 263 1.77 26.73 -23.40
C VAL A 263 2.25 27.74 -24.42
N ARG A 264 3.26 28.53 -24.04
CA ARG A 264 4.08 29.35 -24.94
C ARG A 264 5.54 28.98 -24.75
N PHE A 265 6.40 29.40 -25.65
CA PHE A 265 7.83 29.10 -25.53
C PHE A 265 8.49 29.78 -24.32
N ASP A 266 7.97 30.91 -23.88
CA ASP A 266 8.46 31.70 -22.74
C ASP A 266 7.76 31.34 -21.41
N LYS A 267 6.55 30.75 -21.46
CA LYS A 267 5.74 30.53 -20.23
C LYS A 267 4.68 29.44 -20.44
N THR A 268 4.45 28.66 -19.40
CA THR A 268 3.34 27.70 -19.29
C THR A 268 2.39 28.12 -18.17
N ILE A 269 1.09 28.04 -18.40
CA ILE A 269 0.04 28.15 -17.41
C ILE A 269 -0.48 26.73 -17.15
N TYR A 270 -0.31 26.26 -15.92
CA TYR A 270 -0.70 24.91 -15.49
C TYR A 270 -2.18 24.83 -15.17
N SER A 271 -2.73 23.64 -15.27
CA SER A 271 -4.08 23.31 -14.78
C SER A 271 -4.15 23.40 -13.24
N ASP A 272 -5.36 23.45 -12.69
CA ASP A 272 -5.54 23.31 -11.26
C ASP A 272 -5.28 21.87 -10.79
N PRO A 273 -4.97 21.65 -9.50
CA PRO A 273 -5.00 20.31 -8.94
C PRO A 273 -6.38 19.63 -9.13
N PRO A 274 -6.43 18.33 -9.30
CA PRO A 274 -5.32 17.36 -9.31
C PRO A 274 -4.58 17.29 -10.65
N HIS A 275 -5.18 17.80 -11.74
CA HIS A 275 -4.68 17.66 -13.11
C HIS A 275 -3.29 18.27 -13.32
N LYS A 276 -2.91 19.28 -12.56
CA LYS A 276 -1.55 19.85 -12.55
C LYS A 276 -0.44 18.79 -12.35
N PHE A 277 -0.77 17.67 -11.71
CA PHE A 277 0.17 16.60 -11.38
C PHE A 277 0.00 15.34 -12.25
N GLU A 278 -0.93 15.36 -13.21
CA GLU A 278 -1.29 14.24 -14.08
C GLU A 278 -0.90 14.55 -15.53
N ALA A 279 0.38 14.44 -15.85
CA ALA A 279 0.90 14.75 -17.17
C ALA A 279 0.77 13.58 -18.14
N GLY A 280 0.30 13.86 -19.36
CA GLY A 280 0.14 12.88 -20.45
C GLY A 280 -1.14 12.06 -20.34
N THR A 281 -1.40 11.23 -21.36
CA THR A 281 -2.55 10.31 -21.34
C THR A 281 -2.44 9.33 -20.17
N PRO A 282 -3.45 9.28 -19.27
CA PRO A 282 -3.39 8.44 -18.10
C PRO A 282 -3.65 6.96 -18.41
N ASN A 283 -3.45 6.10 -17.42
CA ASN A 283 -3.85 4.69 -17.47
C ASN A 283 -5.38 4.55 -17.29
N ILE A 284 -6.14 4.85 -18.35
CA ILE A 284 -7.61 4.97 -18.29
C ILE A 284 -8.25 3.65 -17.83
N ALA A 285 -8.00 2.55 -18.54
CA ALA A 285 -8.54 1.23 -18.20
C ALA A 285 -8.12 0.78 -16.80
N GLY A 286 -6.86 1.07 -16.40
CA GLY A 286 -6.37 0.73 -15.07
C GLY A 286 -7.10 1.49 -13.96
N VAL A 287 -7.38 2.78 -14.15
CA VAL A 287 -8.11 3.59 -13.17
C VAL A 287 -9.59 3.15 -13.06
N ILE A 288 -10.22 2.83 -14.20
CA ILE A 288 -11.58 2.25 -14.22
C ILE A 288 -11.60 0.92 -13.45
N GLY A 289 -10.60 0.06 -13.70
CA GLY A 289 -10.43 -1.19 -12.96
C GLY A 289 -10.18 -0.99 -11.46
N LEU A 290 -9.45 0.07 -11.07
CA LEU A 290 -9.27 0.41 -9.66
C LEU A 290 -10.58 0.91 -9.02
N GLY A 291 -11.39 1.68 -9.75
CA GLY A 291 -12.74 2.07 -9.33
C GLY A 291 -13.61 0.84 -9.04
N ALA A 292 -13.62 -0.14 -9.96
CA ALA A 292 -14.34 -1.41 -9.77
C ALA A 292 -13.81 -2.23 -8.57
N ALA A 293 -12.51 -2.17 -8.30
CA ALA A 293 -11.91 -2.82 -7.12
C ALA A 293 -12.39 -2.17 -5.81
N VAL A 294 -12.48 -0.85 -5.78
CA VAL A 294 -13.01 -0.09 -4.63
C VAL A 294 -14.48 -0.43 -4.40
N ASP A 295 -15.30 -0.47 -5.45
CA ASP A 295 -16.70 -0.86 -5.34
C ASP A 295 -16.87 -2.28 -4.81
N TYR A 296 -16.00 -3.21 -5.23
CA TYR A 296 -15.97 -4.57 -4.72
C TYR A 296 -15.64 -4.63 -3.22
N LEU A 297 -14.61 -3.90 -2.77
CA LEU A 297 -14.25 -3.79 -1.35
C LEU A 297 -15.38 -3.18 -0.51
N ARG A 298 -16.01 -2.10 -1.00
CA ARG A 298 -17.16 -1.48 -0.33
C ARG A 298 -18.36 -2.39 -0.26
N GLY A 299 -18.60 -3.20 -1.31
CA GLY A 299 -19.69 -4.18 -1.36
C GLY A 299 -19.56 -5.29 -0.32
N ILE A 300 -18.33 -5.67 0.05
CA ILE A 300 -18.08 -6.60 1.17
C ILE A 300 -18.19 -5.87 2.51
N GLY A 301 -17.58 -4.69 2.61
CA GLY A 301 -17.45 -3.92 3.84
C GLY A 301 -16.07 -4.08 4.49
N MET A 302 -15.37 -2.95 4.69
CA MET A 302 -14.00 -2.96 5.21
C MET A 302 -13.92 -3.50 6.65
N ALA A 303 -14.96 -3.31 7.46
CA ALA A 303 -15.01 -3.86 8.82
C ALA A 303 -15.08 -5.41 8.84
N ASP A 304 -15.85 -5.99 7.91
CA ASP A 304 -15.93 -7.44 7.76
C ASP A 304 -14.63 -8.03 7.20
N ILE A 305 -13.99 -7.34 6.26
CA ILE A 305 -12.67 -7.70 5.74
C ILE A 305 -11.64 -7.73 6.87
N GLU A 306 -11.53 -6.65 7.65
CA GLU A 306 -10.59 -6.56 8.77
C GLU A 306 -10.85 -7.66 9.82
N ALA A 307 -12.12 -7.88 10.18
CA ALA A 307 -12.49 -8.93 11.13
C ALA A 307 -12.14 -10.33 10.61
N ARG A 308 -12.36 -10.58 9.31
CA ARG A 308 -11.99 -11.85 8.66
C ARG A 308 -10.48 -12.08 8.70
N GLU A 309 -9.71 -11.08 8.33
CA GLU A 309 -8.25 -11.15 8.29
C GLU A 309 -7.64 -11.30 9.69
N GLN A 310 -8.21 -10.65 10.71
CA GLN A 310 -7.79 -10.84 12.10
C GLN A 310 -8.05 -12.27 12.59
N ALA A 311 -9.19 -12.88 12.21
CA ALA A 311 -9.46 -14.27 12.54
C ALA A 311 -8.48 -15.24 11.87
N LEU A 312 -8.12 -14.98 10.60
CA LEU A 312 -7.12 -15.76 9.87
C LEU A 312 -5.72 -15.58 10.45
N LEU A 313 -5.34 -14.33 10.81
CA LEU A 313 -4.07 -14.01 11.45
C LEU A 313 -3.88 -14.79 12.75
N LYS A 314 -4.89 -14.75 13.62
CA LYS A 314 -4.84 -15.47 14.90
C LYS A 314 -4.61 -16.98 14.68
N LEU A 315 -5.34 -17.60 13.78
CA LEU A 315 -5.17 -19.02 13.45
C LEU A 315 -3.76 -19.30 12.90
N ALA A 316 -3.25 -18.42 12.02
CA ALA A 316 -1.93 -18.59 11.45
C ALA A 316 -0.81 -18.42 12.50
N GLU A 317 -0.94 -17.46 13.41
CA GLU A 317 0.00 -17.28 14.50
C GLU A 317 0.01 -18.48 15.44
N GLU A 318 -1.16 -19.01 15.83
CA GLU A 318 -1.29 -20.23 16.63
C GLU A 318 -0.64 -21.44 15.93
N ARG A 319 -0.96 -21.66 14.66
CA ARG A 319 -0.41 -22.79 13.87
C ARG A 319 1.10 -22.70 13.67
N LEU A 320 1.62 -21.51 13.35
CA LEU A 320 3.06 -21.32 13.12
C LEU A 320 3.87 -21.36 14.43
N SER A 321 3.37 -20.78 15.49
CA SER A 321 4.04 -20.80 16.81
C SER A 321 4.16 -22.20 17.40
N ALA A 322 3.29 -23.14 16.99
CA ALA A 322 3.38 -24.54 17.40
C ALA A 322 4.52 -25.32 16.69
N ILE A 323 5.13 -24.76 15.64
CA ILE A 323 6.20 -25.42 14.90
C ILE A 323 7.54 -25.21 15.62
N PRO A 324 8.21 -26.28 16.11
CA PRO A 324 9.49 -26.14 16.79
C PRO A 324 10.55 -25.50 15.92
N GLY A 325 11.31 -24.51 16.46
CA GLY A 325 12.34 -23.78 15.74
C GLY A 325 11.83 -22.75 14.74
N LEU A 326 10.50 -22.49 14.68
CA LEU A 326 9.95 -21.35 13.98
C LEU A 326 9.86 -20.15 14.91
N ARG A 327 10.31 -18.98 14.46
CA ARG A 327 10.21 -17.71 15.18
C ARG A 327 9.48 -16.67 14.33
N ILE A 328 8.36 -16.17 14.81
CA ILE A 328 7.64 -15.05 14.20
C ILE A 328 8.43 -13.76 14.47
N VAL A 329 8.54 -12.90 13.45
CA VAL A 329 9.20 -11.59 13.50
C VAL A 329 8.14 -10.50 13.48
N GLY A 330 8.08 -9.70 14.54
CA GLY A 330 7.03 -8.70 14.76
C GLY A 330 5.78 -9.32 15.39
N THR A 331 5.63 -9.07 16.69
CA THR A 331 4.54 -9.60 17.55
C THR A 331 3.72 -8.47 18.14
N ALA A 332 3.66 -7.31 17.47
CA ALA A 332 2.87 -6.17 17.89
C ALA A 332 1.39 -6.54 18.03
N PRO A 333 0.71 -6.11 19.11
CA PRO A 333 -0.72 -6.36 19.26
C PRO A 333 -1.54 -5.65 18.18
N GLY A 334 -2.60 -6.29 17.68
CA GLY A 334 -3.49 -5.70 16.69
C GLY A 334 -2.85 -5.45 15.32
N LYS A 335 -1.78 -6.16 14.99
CA LYS A 335 -1.13 -6.09 13.67
C LYS A 335 -2.06 -6.55 12.54
N ALA A 336 -1.76 -6.13 11.33
CA ALA A 336 -2.42 -6.62 10.11
C ALA A 336 -1.99 -8.06 9.78
N ALA A 337 -2.71 -8.72 8.88
CA ALA A 337 -2.54 -10.13 8.54
C ALA A 337 -1.26 -10.42 7.71
N VAL A 338 -0.13 -9.95 8.22
CA VAL A 338 1.23 -10.12 7.67
C VAL A 338 2.09 -10.81 8.72
N ILE A 339 2.66 -11.96 8.38
CA ILE A 339 3.51 -12.75 9.28
C ILE A 339 4.86 -12.98 8.61
N SER A 340 5.89 -12.29 9.08
CA SER A 340 7.28 -12.62 8.77
C SER A 340 7.80 -13.64 9.78
N PHE A 341 8.55 -14.63 9.31
CA PHE A 341 9.06 -15.69 10.18
C PHE A 341 10.42 -16.22 9.71
N LEU A 342 11.10 -16.85 10.64
CA LEU A 342 12.37 -17.57 10.45
C LEU A 342 12.18 -19.01 10.91
N VAL A 343 12.93 -19.92 10.34
CA VAL A 343 12.98 -21.33 10.74
C VAL A 343 14.45 -21.69 10.98
N ASP A 344 14.75 -22.23 12.14
CA ASP A 344 16.12 -22.61 12.52
C ASP A 344 16.73 -23.57 11.51
N GLY A 345 17.97 -23.28 11.09
CA GLY A 345 18.71 -24.08 10.13
C GLY A 345 18.26 -23.91 8.66
N ALA A 346 17.20 -23.13 8.39
CA ALA A 346 16.66 -22.94 7.04
C ALA A 346 16.94 -21.51 6.52
N HIS A 347 17.57 -21.40 5.36
CA HIS A 347 17.65 -20.12 4.66
C HIS A 347 16.26 -19.77 4.11
N ALA A 348 15.82 -18.50 4.25
CA ALA A 348 14.47 -18.08 3.86
C ALA A 348 14.14 -18.37 2.39
N HIS A 349 15.11 -18.26 1.48
CA HIS A 349 14.92 -18.54 0.06
C HIS A 349 14.69 -20.04 -0.19
N ASP A 350 15.48 -20.91 0.44
CA ASP A 350 15.35 -22.36 0.27
C ASP A 350 14.02 -22.86 0.82
N LEU A 351 13.62 -22.34 1.99
CA LEU A 351 12.32 -22.64 2.57
C LEU A 351 11.18 -22.19 1.62
N ALA A 352 11.22 -20.98 1.08
CA ALA A 352 10.20 -20.50 0.15
C ALA A 352 10.13 -21.36 -1.13
N THR A 353 11.28 -21.83 -1.63
CA THR A 353 11.34 -22.72 -2.79
C THR A 353 10.67 -24.07 -2.48
N LEU A 354 10.93 -24.65 -1.31
CA LEU A 354 10.29 -25.91 -0.90
C LEU A 354 8.79 -25.74 -0.66
N LEU A 355 8.34 -24.59 -0.15
CA LEU A 355 6.93 -24.26 0.01
C LEU A 355 6.23 -24.17 -1.35
N ASP A 356 6.87 -23.57 -2.36
CA ASP A 356 6.32 -23.52 -3.72
C ASP A 356 6.10 -24.91 -4.32
N LEU A 357 7.02 -25.84 -4.07
CA LEU A 357 6.84 -27.26 -4.47
C LEU A 357 5.63 -27.93 -3.78
N GLU A 358 5.18 -27.40 -2.65
CA GLU A 358 3.95 -27.81 -1.97
C GLU A 358 2.71 -26.99 -2.42
N GLY A 359 2.86 -26.12 -3.42
CA GLY A 359 1.79 -25.24 -3.93
C GLY A 359 1.50 -24.04 -3.04
N VAL A 360 2.40 -23.70 -2.11
CA VAL A 360 2.26 -22.59 -1.14
C VAL A 360 3.14 -21.42 -1.57
N ALA A 361 2.52 -20.34 -2.04
CA ALA A 361 3.20 -19.13 -2.47
C ALA A 361 3.38 -18.17 -1.30
N VAL A 362 4.62 -18.03 -0.83
CA VAL A 362 5.06 -17.02 0.15
C VAL A 362 6.19 -16.19 -0.45
N ARG A 363 6.54 -15.09 0.19
CA ARG A 363 7.70 -14.28 -0.19
C ARG A 363 8.88 -14.50 0.73
N SER A 364 10.09 -14.55 0.17
CA SER A 364 11.34 -14.53 0.93
C SER A 364 12.19 -13.30 0.60
N GLY A 365 13.07 -12.89 1.51
CA GLY A 365 14.04 -11.83 1.31
C GLY A 365 13.88 -10.65 2.26
N HIS A 366 14.29 -9.46 1.79
CA HIS A 366 14.29 -8.21 2.58
C HIS A 366 12.95 -7.47 2.53
N HIS A 367 11.99 -7.91 1.70
CA HIS A 367 10.67 -7.29 1.51
C HIS A 367 10.72 -5.79 1.17
N CYS A 368 11.75 -5.35 0.45
CA CYS A 368 12.03 -3.94 0.14
C CYS A 368 12.20 -3.06 1.41
N ALA A 369 12.74 -3.63 2.49
CA ALA A 369 12.99 -2.98 3.79
C ALA A 369 14.35 -3.42 4.35
N HIS A 370 15.44 -3.22 3.58
CA HIS A 370 16.80 -3.59 4.01
C HIS A 370 17.19 -2.99 5.38
N PRO A 371 16.93 -1.70 5.68
CA PRO A 371 17.27 -1.13 6.97
C PRO A 371 16.58 -1.85 8.14
N LEU A 372 15.33 -2.28 7.95
CA LEU A 372 14.62 -3.06 8.97
C LEU A 372 15.26 -4.44 9.19
N MET A 373 15.65 -5.14 8.11
CA MET A 373 16.37 -6.42 8.25
C MET A 373 17.69 -6.26 9.01
N ALA A 374 18.46 -5.22 8.69
CA ALA A 374 19.70 -4.89 9.41
C ALA A 374 19.44 -4.57 10.89
N HIS A 375 18.39 -3.80 11.20
CA HIS A 375 17.99 -3.48 12.57
C HIS A 375 17.57 -4.72 13.37
N LEU A 376 16.88 -5.66 12.72
CA LEU A 376 16.47 -6.94 13.33
C LEU A 376 17.63 -7.96 13.44
N GLY A 377 18.78 -7.67 12.85
CA GLY A 377 19.94 -8.57 12.85
C GLY A 377 19.71 -9.86 12.05
N VAL A 378 18.85 -9.83 11.02
CA VAL A 378 18.53 -10.99 10.18
C VAL A 378 18.80 -10.68 8.71
N PRO A 379 19.35 -11.65 7.92
CA PRO A 379 19.65 -11.42 6.52
C PRO A 379 18.39 -11.36 5.65
N ALA A 380 17.38 -12.12 6.00
CA ALA A 380 16.12 -12.24 5.26
C ALA A 380 15.07 -12.94 6.12
N THR A 381 13.78 -12.82 5.77
CA THR A 381 12.67 -13.59 6.36
C THR A 381 11.83 -14.24 5.28
N CYS A 382 11.11 -15.33 5.60
CA CYS A 382 9.91 -15.72 4.89
C CYS A 382 8.74 -14.87 5.38
N ARG A 383 7.82 -14.52 4.48
CA ARG A 383 6.62 -13.76 4.82
C ARG A 383 5.39 -14.40 4.20
N ALA A 384 4.46 -14.80 5.04
CA ALA A 384 3.10 -15.12 4.67
C ALA A 384 2.22 -13.87 4.89
N SER A 385 1.49 -13.46 3.88
CA SER A 385 0.56 -12.32 3.97
C SER A 385 -0.81 -12.74 3.46
N LEU A 386 -1.77 -12.71 4.37
CA LEU A 386 -3.13 -13.15 4.18
C LEU A 386 -4.00 -12.05 3.60
N ALA A 387 -5.10 -12.45 2.97
CA ALA A 387 -6.20 -11.56 2.63
C ALA A 387 -7.52 -12.28 2.94
N PHE A 388 -8.62 -11.55 2.96
CA PHE A 388 -9.95 -12.06 3.33
C PHE A 388 -10.39 -13.29 2.50
N TYR A 389 -9.88 -13.48 1.28
CA TYR A 389 -10.19 -14.63 0.42
C TYR A 389 -9.44 -15.93 0.81
N ASN A 390 -8.49 -15.85 1.76
CA ASN A 390 -7.82 -17.06 2.26
C ASN A 390 -8.74 -17.88 3.17
N THR A 391 -8.42 -19.19 3.30
CA THR A 391 -9.19 -20.15 4.07
C THR A 391 -8.40 -20.72 5.24
N HIS A 392 -9.08 -21.28 6.22
CA HIS A 392 -8.46 -22.02 7.33
C HIS A 392 -7.61 -23.18 6.81
N ALA A 393 -8.13 -23.94 5.83
CA ALA A 393 -7.40 -25.07 5.23
C ALA A 393 -6.08 -24.65 4.57
N GLU A 394 -6.00 -23.42 4.02
CA GLU A 394 -4.74 -22.90 3.47
C GLU A 394 -3.71 -22.61 4.56
N ILE A 395 -4.13 -22.18 5.73
CA ILE A 395 -3.25 -21.95 6.88
C ILE A 395 -2.70 -23.27 7.41
N GLU A 396 -3.53 -24.31 7.53
CA GLU A 396 -3.07 -25.65 7.92
C GLU A 396 -2.06 -26.18 6.90
N ARG A 397 -2.33 -26.05 5.62
CA ARG A 397 -1.40 -26.46 4.57
C ARG A 397 -0.08 -25.69 4.61
N LEU A 398 -0.07 -24.41 4.96
CA LEU A 398 1.17 -23.65 5.19
C LEU A 398 1.99 -24.31 6.32
N GLY A 399 1.35 -24.59 7.46
CA GLY A 399 2.01 -25.24 8.59
C GLY A 399 2.60 -26.62 8.22
N ASP A 400 1.80 -27.48 7.58
CA ASP A 400 2.22 -28.82 7.15
C ASP A 400 3.38 -28.74 6.14
N ALA A 401 3.33 -27.79 5.19
CA ALA A 401 4.40 -27.58 4.23
C ALA A 401 5.71 -27.10 4.89
N ILE A 402 5.63 -26.23 5.90
CA ILE A 402 6.81 -25.81 6.67
C ILE A 402 7.40 -26.98 7.44
N GLU A 403 6.60 -27.78 8.13
CA GLU A 403 7.07 -28.94 8.89
C GLU A 403 7.73 -30.00 7.98
N LYS A 404 7.17 -30.22 6.78
CA LYS A 404 7.76 -31.10 5.76
C LYS A 404 9.09 -30.53 5.26
N SER A 405 9.14 -29.25 4.92
CA SER A 405 10.35 -28.57 4.40
C SER A 405 11.48 -28.60 5.41
N ARG A 406 11.19 -28.39 6.69
CA ARG A 406 12.21 -28.49 7.77
C ARG A 406 12.91 -29.83 7.81
N LYS A 407 12.17 -30.92 7.63
CA LYS A 407 12.76 -32.27 7.62
C LYS A 407 13.69 -32.53 6.43
N LEU A 408 13.58 -31.73 5.37
CA LEU A 408 14.45 -31.78 4.19
C LEU A 408 15.67 -30.88 4.31
N LEU A 409 15.61 -29.86 5.17
CA LEU A 409 16.69 -28.89 5.37
C LEU A 409 17.55 -29.21 6.62
N ALA A 410 17.07 -30.09 7.51
CA ALA A 410 17.81 -30.60 8.65
C ALA A 410 18.78 -31.71 8.21
#